data_9fccf9f7e082411839a7247a7d578951
#
_entry.id   9fccf9f7e082411839a7247a7d578951
#
_cell.length_a   1.000
_cell.length_b   1.000
_cell.length_c   1.000
_cell.angle_alpha   90.00
_cell.angle_beta   90.00
_cell.angle_gamma   90.00
#
_symmetry.space_group_name_H-M   'P 1'
#
loop_
_entity.id
_entity.type
_entity.pdbx_description
1 polymer ?
#
loop_
_entity_poly.entity_id
_entity_poly.type
_entity_poly.pdbx_seq_one_letter_code
_entity_poly.pdbx_strand_id
1 'polypeptide(L)'
;VIKTCGSFTEIKRPEVAFKCFIRFVLAQAAVTYGMELMNALFQVAQGAISTIMDASGMTAMSPTTLPEELITASESVGLLESIPLWAVTLLGSLFIWVLSLVMILTVYSRFFKLYMATAIAPIPLASFAGQPSSSIGVAFLKSYAAICLEGCIIVLACVIFSQFASAPPAVGDASTAPATLVWNYIGELIFNMLVLVGSIKMSDRIIRELMGLG
;
A
#
# COMPACT_ATOMS: atom_id res chain seq x y z
N VAL A 1 4.11 13.83 32.72
CA VAL A 1 4.03 13.57 34.17
C VAL A 1 5.19 14.26 34.92
N ILE A 2 6.45 14.00 34.55
CA ILE A 2 7.63 14.56 35.28
C ILE A 2 7.64 16.11 35.23
N LYS A 3 7.26 16.73 34.11
CA LYS A 3 7.24 18.20 33.98
C LYS A 3 6.04 18.84 34.69
N THR A 4 4.93 18.12 34.84
CA THR A 4 3.71 18.61 35.50
C THR A 4 3.78 18.39 37.02
N CYS A 5 4.49 17.38 37.48
CA CYS A 5 4.72 17.13 38.91
C CYS A 5 5.91 17.93 39.47
N GLY A 6 6.66 18.67 38.64
CA GLY A 6 7.84 19.44 39.06
C GLY A 6 7.54 20.73 39.81
N SER A 7 6.31 21.25 39.79
CA SER A 7 5.92 22.43 40.58
C SER A 7 5.09 22.00 41.82
N PHE A 8 5.80 21.72 42.89
CA PHE A 8 5.20 21.34 44.20
C PHE A 8 4.15 22.35 44.71
N THR A 9 4.14 23.57 44.23
CA THR A 9 3.19 24.61 44.58
C THR A 9 1.82 24.46 43.91
N GLU A 10 1.74 23.86 42.72
CA GLU A 10 0.48 23.62 42.02
C GLU A 10 -0.26 22.38 42.50
N ILE A 11 0.44 21.39 43.01
CA ILE A 11 -0.14 20.12 43.51
C ILE A 11 -1.00 20.33 44.79
N LYS A 12 -0.82 21.44 45.49
CA LYS A 12 -1.67 21.78 46.65
C LYS A 12 -3.15 22.06 46.29
N ARG A 13 -3.48 22.23 45.01
CA ARG A 13 -4.87 22.36 44.57
C ARG A 13 -5.44 20.99 44.22
N PRO A 14 -6.46 20.50 44.93
CA PRO A 14 -7.04 19.18 44.74
C PRO A 14 -7.51 18.91 43.29
N GLU A 15 -7.95 19.98 42.60
CA GLU A 15 -8.37 19.93 41.20
C GLU A 15 -7.23 19.54 40.23
N VAL A 16 -6.02 20.06 40.49
CA VAL A 16 -4.83 19.77 39.64
C VAL A 16 -4.34 18.36 39.90
N ALA A 17 -4.35 17.90 41.15
CA ALA A 17 -4.00 16.54 41.51
C ALA A 17 -4.96 15.53 40.85
N PHE A 18 -6.27 15.82 40.87
CA PHE A 18 -7.28 14.95 40.24
C PHE A 18 -7.12 14.87 38.71
N LYS A 19 -6.87 16.00 38.06
CA LYS A 19 -6.54 16.02 36.59
C LYS A 19 -5.28 15.24 36.25
N CYS A 20 -4.25 15.35 37.10
CA CYS A 20 -3.01 14.59 36.90
C CYS A 20 -3.25 13.08 37.06
N PHE A 21 -4.04 12.69 38.06
CA PHE A 21 -4.41 11.28 38.30
C PHE A 21 -5.21 10.70 37.12
N ILE A 22 -6.24 11.40 36.63
CA ILE A 22 -7.02 10.94 35.46
C ILE A 22 -6.11 10.74 34.24
N ARG A 23 -5.18 11.66 33.98
CA ARG A 23 -4.24 11.53 32.86
C ARG A 23 -3.30 10.37 33.00
N PHE A 24 -2.82 10.10 34.23
CA PHE A 24 -1.99 8.96 34.50
C PHE A 24 -2.75 7.65 34.24
N VAL A 25 -4.00 7.55 34.70
CA VAL A 25 -4.86 6.38 34.44
C VAL A 25 -5.13 6.21 32.96
N LEU A 26 -5.42 7.30 32.23
CA LEU A 26 -5.64 7.26 30.79
C LEU A 26 -4.38 6.81 30.04
N ALA A 27 -3.20 7.31 30.42
CA ALA A 27 -1.95 6.88 29.81
C ALA A 27 -1.63 5.43 30.09
N GLN A 28 -1.86 4.97 31.32
CA GLN A 28 -1.69 3.56 31.69
C GLN A 28 -2.65 2.67 30.88
N ALA A 29 -3.92 3.05 30.78
CA ALA A 29 -4.89 2.34 29.98
C ALA A 29 -4.48 2.31 28.49
N ALA A 30 -4.04 3.46 27.92
CA ALA A 30 -3.58 3.53 26.55
C ALA A 30 -2.36 2.65 26.25
N VAL A 31 -1.44 2.49 27.20
CA VAL A 31 -0.29 1.60 27.05
C VAL A 31 -0.72 0.12 27.23
N THR A 32 -1.56 -0.17 28.21
CA THR A 32 -2.01 -1.54 28.49
C THR A 32 -2.88 -2.10 27.36
N TYR A 33 -3.83 -1.31 26.86
CA TYR A 33 -4.73 -1.70 25.78
C TYR A 33 -4.23 -1.26 24.41
N GLY A 34 -3.03 -0.72 24.33
CA GLY A 34 -2.45 -0.18 23.08
C GLY A 34 -2.39 -1.22 21.97
N MET A 35 -2.05 -2.46 22.30
CA MET A 35 -1.98 -3.56 21.34
C MET A 35 -3.37 -3.92 20.79
N GLU A 36 -4.38 -3.93 21.65
CA GLU A 36 -5.78 -4.18 21.25
C GLU A 36 -6.29 -3.06 20.35
N LEU A 37 -5.96 -1.81 20.66
CA LEU A 37 -6.29 -0.65 19.84
C LEU A 37 -5.64 -0.74 18.45
N MET A 38 -4.35 -1.11 18.38
CA MET A 38 -3.64 -1.30 17.12
C MET A 38 -4.27 -2.42 16.27
N ASN A 39 -4.59 -3.54 16.90
CA ASN A 39 -5.25 -4.66 16.23
C ASN A 39 -6.66 -4.27 15.74
N ALA A 40 -7.44 -3.53 16.53
CA ALA A 40 -8.75 -3.05 16.12
C ALA A 40 -8.67 -2.13 14.89
N LEU A 41 -7.73 -1.18 14.86
CA LEU A 41 -7.49 -0.32 13.70
C LEU A 41 -7.11 -1.13 12.46
N PHE A 42 -6.27 -2.14 12.63
CA PHE A 42 -5.88 -3.03 11.52
C PHE A 42 -7.07 -3.84 11.00
N GLN A 43 -7.91 -4.39 11.89
CA GLN A 43 -9.12 -5.14 11.51
C GLN A 43 -10.13 -4.28 10.75
N VAL A 44 -10.32 -3.02 11.17
CA VAL A 44 -11.19 -2.07 10.45
C VAL A 44 -10.65 -1.83 9.03
N ALA A 45 -9.35 -1.63 8.87
CA ALA A 45 -8.74 -1.47 7.56
C ALA A 45 -8.86 -2.74 6.70
N GLN A 46 -8.68 -3.92 7.28
CA GLN A 46 -8.90 -5.19 6.58
C GLN A 46 -10.36 -5.40 6.16
N GLY A 47 -11.31 -5.05 7.03
CA GLY A 47 -12.73 -5.07 6.68
C GLY A 47 -13.07 -4.14 5.51
N ALA A 48 -12.47 -2.95 5.47
CA ALA A 48 -12.62 -2.05 4.33
C ALA A 48 -12.02 -2.63 3.03
N ILE A 49 -10.84 -3.27 3.12
CA ILE A 49 -10.20 -3.94 1.97
C ILE A 49 -11.12 -5.05 1.42
N SER A 50 -11.63 -5.94 2.28
CA SER A 50 -12.51 -7.03 1.85
C SER A 50 -13.79 -6.49 1.20
N THR A 51 -14.39 -5.46 1.77
CA THR A 51 -15.59 -4.82 1.21
C THR A 51 -15.33 -4.24 -0.19
N ILE A 52 -14.18 -3.59 -0.40
CA ILE A 52 -13.78 -3.05 -1.71
C ILE A 52 -13.57 -4.19 -2.72
N MET A 53 -12.91 -5.27 -2.32
CA MET A 53 -12.67 -6.43 -3.17
C MET A 53 -13.96 -7.12 -3.56
N ASP A 54 -14.87 -7.33 -2.61
CA ASP A 54 -16.17 -7.97 -2.85
C ASP A 54 -17.05 -7.10 -3.78
N ALA A 55 -17.07 -5.78 -3.55
CA ALA A 55 -17.84 -4.85 -4.37
C ALA A 55 -17.28 -4.74 -5.81
N SER A 56 -15.99 -4.93 -5.99
CA SER A 56 -15.34 -4.87 -7.32
C SER A 56 -15.42 -6.18 -8.11
N GLY A 57 -15.87 -7.27 -7.50
CA GLY A 57 -15.89 -8.59 -8.13
C GLY A 57 -14.49 -9.20 -8.38
N MET A 58 -13.45 -8.63 -7.77
CA MET A 58 -12.03 -8.97 -7.98
C MET A 58 -11.60 -10.23 -7.19
N THR A 59 -12.55 -11.09 -6.84
CA THR A 59 -12.31 -12.34 -6.08
C THR A 59 -11.62 -13.44 -6.87
N ALA A 60 -11.60 -13.33 -8.20
CA ALA A 60 -10.91 -14.28 -9.07
C ALA A 60 -10.12 -13.53 -10.15
N MET A 61 -8.80 -13.49 -10.03
CA MET A 61 -7.96 -13.13 -11.15
C MET A 61 -8.06 -14.24 -12.21
N SER A 62 -8.75 -13.96 -13.30
CA SER A 62 -8.69 -14.83 -14.47
C SER A 62 -7.26 -14.84 -15.00
N PRO A 63 -6.67 -16.01 -15.27
CA PRO A 63 -5.34 -16.06 -15.89
C PRO A 63 -5.41 -15.32 -17.22
N THR A 64 -4.49 -14.38 -17.43
CA THR A 64 -4.39 -13.67 -18.70
C THR A 64 -3.92 -14.66 -19.76
N THR A 65 -4.80 -15.07 -20.65
CA THR A 65 -4.44 -15.88 -21.83
C THR A 65 -3.86 -14.98 -22.89
N LEU A 66 -2.80 -15.43 -23.55
CA LEU A 66 -2.27 -14.72 -24.71
C LEU A 66 -3.32 -14.69 -25.83
N PRO A 67 -3.50 -13.56 -26.54
CA PRO A 67 -4.32 -13.50 -27.72
C PRO A 67 -3.91 -14.54 -28.76
N GLU A 68 -4.87 -15.25 -29.36
CA GLU A 68 -4.62 -16.29 -30.36
C GLU A 68 -3.84 -15.75 -31.57
N GLU A 69 -4.03 -14.47 -31.89
CA GLU A 69 -3.33 -13.78 -32.97
C GLU A 69 -1.80 -13.72 -32.75
N LEU A 70 -1.35 -13.56 -31.51
CA LEU A 70 0.08 -13.59 -31.17
C LEU A 70 0.64 -15.02 -31.21
N ILE A 71 -0.16 -16.00 -30.85
CA ILE A 71 0.25 -17.40 -30.91
C ILE A 71 0.44 -17.80 -32.38
N THR A 72 -0.55 -17.51 -33.23
CA THR A 72 -0.48 -17.84 -34.67
C THR A 72 0.64 -17.04 -35.38
N ALA A 73 0.84 -15.77 -35.01
CA ALA A 73 1.94 -14.98 -35.55
C ALA A 73 3.32 -15.55 -35.16
N SER A 74 3.47 -16.05 -33.91
CA SER A 74 4.72 -16.65 -33.45
C SER A 74 5.01 -18.01 -34.05
N GLU A 75 3.98 -18.81 -34.36
CA GLU A 75 4.12 -20.12 -35.00
C GLU A 75 4.47 -20.01 -36.49
N SER A 76 4.10 -18.93 -37.15
CA SER A 76 4.41 -18.73 -38.60
C SER A 76 5.81 -18.18 -38.87
N VAL A 77 6.61 -17.90 -37.84
CA VAL A 77 7.94 -17.29 -37.96
C VAL A 77 9.01 -18.31 -38.37
N GLY A 78 9.78 -17.98 -39.41
CA GLY A 78 10.92 -18.78 -39.83
C GLY A 78 12.10 -18.74 -38.84
N LEU A 79 13.02 -19.73 -38.93
CA LEU A 79 14.14 -19.87 -37.98
C LEU A 79 15.04 -18.63 -37.88
N LEU A 80 15.22 -17.85 -38.94
CA LEU A 80 16.05 -16.62 -38.95
C LEU A 80 15.33 -15.44 -38.34
N GLU A 81 14.02 -15.38 -38.48
CA GLU A 81 13.16 -14.30 -37.91
C GLU A 81 12.81 -14.56 -36.44
N SER A 82 13.02 -15.79 -35.95
CA SER A 82 12.79 -16.15 -34.54
C SER A 82 13.85 -15.55 -33.60
N ILE A 83 15.05 -15.22 -34.06
CA ILE A 83 16.13 -14.67 -33.23
C ILE A 83 15.76 -13.29 -32.66
N PRO A 84 15.32 -12.27 -33.47
CA PRO A 84 14.89 -11.01 -32.91
C PRO A 84 13.63 -11.14 -32.02
N LEU A 85 12.71 -12.04 -32.35
CA LEU A 85 11.52 -12.34 -31.55
C LEU A 85 11.91 -12.85 -30.15
N TRP A 86 12.85 -13.80 -30.10
CA TRP A 86 13.36 -14.35 -28.84
C TRP A 86 14.04 -13.27 -27.98
N ALA A 87 14.86 -12.39 -28.59
CA ALA A 87 15.50 -11.29 -27.87
C ALA A 87 14.50 -10.30 -27.27
N VAL A 88 13.45 -9.94 -28.02
CA VAL A 88 12.36 -9.06 -27.58
C VAL A 88 11.58 -9.66 -26.42
N THR A 89 11.20 -10.94 -26.51
CA THR A 89 10.45 -11.62 -25.46
C THR A 89 11.29 -11.80 -24.19
N LEU A 90 12.59 -12.08 -24.33
CA LEU A 90 13.50 -12.18 -23.18
C LEU A 90 13.66 -10.84 -22.45
N LEU A 91 13.88 -9.75 -23.18
CA LEU A 91 13.95 -8.41 -22.59
C LEU A 91 12.62 -8.02 -21.94
N GLY A 92 11.50 -8.23 -22.63
CA GLY A 92 10.17 -7.94 -22.11
C GLY A 92 9.85 -8.70 -20.84
N SER A 93 10.12 -9.99 -20.81
CA SER A 93 9.92 -10.84 -19.63
C SER A 93 10.77 -10.39 -18.44
N LEU A 94 12.02 -9.97 -18.69
CA LEU A 94 12.89 -9.43 -17.65
C LEU A 94 12.31 -8.15 -17.04
N PHE A 95 11.82 -7.21 -17.86
CA PHE A 95 11.18 -6.00 -17.37
C PHE A 95 9.93 -6.29 -16.54
N ILE A 96 9.05 -7.16 -17.04
CA ILE A 96 7.83 -7.57 -16.34
C ILE A 96 8.18 -8.22 -14.99
N TRP A 97 9.20 -9.08 -14.95
CA TRP A 97 9.66 -9.71 -13.72
C TRP A 97 10.18 -8.70 -12.70
N VAL A 98 10.98 -7.71 -13.13
CA VAL A 98 11.49 -6.65 -12.25
C VAL A 98 10.34 -5.79 -11.72
N LEU A 99 9.37 -5.40 -12.56
CA LEU A 99 8.22 -4.61 -12.13
C LEU A 99 7.35 -5.37 -11.13
N SER A 100 7.13 -6.67 -11.35
CA SER A 100 6.41 -7.53 -10.41
C SER A 100 7.13 -7.62 -9.07
N LEU A 101 8.47 -7.76 -9.08
CA LEU A 101 9.28 -7.76 -7.85
C LEU A 101 9.12 -6.43 -7.09
N VAL A 102 9.17 -5.30 -7.79
CA VAL A 102 8.99 -3.97 -7.18
C VAL A 102 7.61 -3.83 -6.54
N MET A 103 6.55 -4.34 -7.20
CA MET A 103 5.20 -4.36 -6.61
C MET A 103 5.15 -5.17 -5.33
N ILE A 104 5.64 -6.40 -5.36
CA ILE A 104 5.67 -7.29 -4.21
C ILE A 104 6.43 -6.63 -3.04
N LEU A 105 7.63 -6.10 -3.30
CA LEU A 105 8.43 -5.42 -2.27
C LEU A 105 7.70 -4.20 -1.69
N THR A 106 6.97 -3.44 -2.50
CA THR A 106 6.22 -2.28 -2.04
C THR A 106 5.09 -2.70 -1.07
N VAL A 107 4.35 -3.76 -1.39
CA VAL A 107 3.31 -4.30 -0.51
C VAL A 107 3.90 -4.86 0.78
N TYR A 108 4.99 -5.63 0.70
CA TYR A 108 5.66 -6.17 1.88
C TYR A 108 6.25 -5.07 2.77
N SER A 109 6.80 -4.01 2.20
CA SER A 109 7.36 -2.88 2.98
C SER A 109 6.31 -2.22 3.89
N ARG A 110 5.04 -2.22 3.49
CA ARG A 110 3.93 -1.75 4.32
C ARG A 110 3.78 -2.58 5.59
N PHE A 111 3.85 -3.92 5.48
CA PHE A 111 3.77 -4.80 6.64
C PHE A 111 4.94 -4.57 7.60
N PHE A 112 6.16 -4.37 7.09
CA PHE A 112 7.30 -4.02 7.92
C PHE A 112 7.10 -2.69 8.65
N LYS A 113 6.59 -1.64 7.98
CA LYS A 113 6.22 -0.38 8.62
C LYS A 113 5.21 -0.59 9.75
N LEU A 114 4.19 -1.43 9.52
CA LEU A 114 3.15 -1.74 10.50
C LEU A 114 3.75 -2.44 11.74
N TYR A 115 4.59 -3.46 11.54
CA TYR A 115 5.23 -4.18 12.64
C TYR A 115 6.16 -3.26 13.45
N MET A 116 6.97 -2.43 12.79
CA MET A 116 7.83 -1.47 13.47
C MET A 116 7.02 -0.44 14.25
N ALA A 117 5.94 0.10 13.67
CA ALA A 117 5.07 1.04 14.35
C ALA A 117 4.40 0.41 15.57
N THR A 118 3.93 -0.84 15.46
CA THR A 118 3.32 -1.57 16.59
C THR A 118 4.33 -1.83 17.70
N ALA A 119 5.56 -2.18 17.37
CA ALA A 119 6.62 -2.43 18.36
C ALA A 119 6.99 -1.17 19.16
N ILE A 120 6.97 0.01 18.52
CA ILE A 120 7.31 1.29 19.15
C ILE A 120 6.08 1.93 19.83
N ALA A 121 4.88 1.46 19.55
CA ALA A 121 3.61 2.06 20.00
C ALA A 121 3.53 2.44 21.50
N PRO A 122 4.08 1.66 22.47
CA PRO A 122 4.00 2.04 23.88
C PRO A 122 4.61 3.41 24.20
N ILE A 123 5.66 3.82 23.47
CA ILE A 123 6.38 5.08 23.73
C ILE A 123 5.49 6.30 23.40
N PRO A 124 4.97 6.46 22.16
CA PRO A 124 4.09 7.58 21.84
C PRO A 124 2.73 7.50 22.56
N LEU A 125 2.22 6.30 22.87
CA LEU A 125 0.98 6.15 23.64
C LEU A 125 1.15 6.66 25.09
N ALA A 126 2.31 6.45 25.71
CA ALA A 126 2.61 7.02 27.03
C ALA A 126 2.60 8.56 27.04
N SER A 127 2.74 9.22 25.88
CA SER A 127 2.70 10.69 25.78
C SER A 127 1.34 11.29 26.10
N PHE A 128 0.27 10.50 26.11
CA PHE A 128 -1.06 10.96 26.56
C PHE A 128 -1.10 11.38 28.01
N ALA A 129 -0.12 10.98 28.84
CA ALA A 129 0.01 11.41 30.24
C ALA A 129 0.29 12.92 30.40
N GLY A 130 0.91 13.57 29.40
CA GLY A 130 1.36 14.97 29.47
C GLY A 130 0.53 15.92 28.61
N GLN A 131 0.19 17.12 29.11
CA GLN A 131 -0.54 18.12 28.32
C GLN A 131 0.21 18.60 27.07
N PRO A 132 1.52 18.93 27.13
CA PRO A 132 2.25 19.37 25.94
C PRO A 132 2.62 18.21 24.99
N SER A 133 2.65 16.96 25.46
CA SER A 133 3.08 15.80 24.71
C SER A 133 1.94 14.95 24.13
N SER A 134 0.69 15.22 24.49
CA SER A 134 -0.48 14.47 23.98
C SER A 134 -0.64 14.55 22.46
N SER A 135 -0.17 15.63 21.83
CA SER A 135 -0.13 15.79 20.38
C SER A 135 0.72 14.71 19.68
N ILE A 136 1.78 14.22 20.34
CA ILE A 136 2.64 13.15 19.82
C ILE A 136 1.86 11.84 19.73
N GLY A 137 1.09 11.50 20.77
CA GLY A 137 0.25 10.30 20.77
C GLY A 137 -0.82 10.36 19.68
N VAL A 138 -1.48 11.51 19.50
CA VAL A 138 -2.48 11.69 18.44
C VAL A 138 -1.84 11.60 17.06
N ALA A 139 -0.70 12.24 16.84
CA ALA A 139 0.05 12.16 15.58
C ALA A 139 0.47 10.72 15.27
N PHE A 140 0.92 9.97 16.27
CA PHE A 140 1.24 8.57 16.13
C PHE A 140 0.03 7.72 15.71
N LEU A 141 -1.13 7.89 16.38
CA LEU A 141 -2.35 7.17 16.02
C LEU A 141 -2.80 7.48 14.58
N LYS A 142 -2.73 8.74 14.18
CA LYS A 142 -3.00 9.13 12.78
C LYS A 142 -2.02 8.46 11.81
N SER A 143 -0.72 8.48 12.11
CA SER A 143 0.30 7.79 11.29
C SER A 143 0.04 6.29 11.18
N TYR A 144 -0.32 5.65 12.28
CA TYR A 144 -0.62 4.22 12.28
C TYR A 144 -1.87 3.91 11.45
N ALA A 145 -2.95 4.69 11.63
CA ALA A 145 -4.15 4.58 10.82
C ALA A 145 -3.86 4.81 9.33
N ALA A 146 -2.98 5.74 9.00
CA ALA A 146 -2.53 5.97 7.63
C ALA A 146 -1.86 4.71 7.03
N ILE A 147 -0.95 4.07 7.77
CA ILE A 147 -0.30 2.82 7.31
C ILE A 147 -1.34 1.69 7.13
N CYS A 148 -2.33 1.60 8.02
CA CYS A 148 -3.40 0.61 7.89
C CYS A 148 -4.27 0.87 6.64
N LEU A 149 -4.62 2.14 6.38
CA LEU A 149 -5.45 2.54 5.24
C LEU A 149 -4.70 2.57 3.90
N GLU A 150 -3.35 2.62 3.92
CA GLU A 150 -2.53 2.51 2.70
C GLU A 150 -2.92 1.29 1.87
N GLY A 151 -3.28 0.17 2.52
CA GLY A 151 -3.76 -1.02 1.83
C GLY A 151 -5.08 -0.84 1.07
N CYS A 152 -5.98 -0.02 1.60
CA CYS A 152 -7.24 0.28 0.90
C CYS A 152 -6.97 1.06 -0.38
N ILE A 153 -6.01 2.02 -0.35
CA ILE A 153 -5.60 2.78 -1.53
C ILE A 153 -4.94 1.86 -2.57
N ILE A 154 -4.08 0.93 -2.14
CA ILE A 154 -3.46 -0.05 -3.05
C ILE A 154 -4.52 -0.90 -3.74
N VAL A 155 -5.47 -1.45 -2.99
CA VAL A 155 -6.55 -2.26 -3.57
C VAL A 155 -7.42 -1.43 -4.50
N LEU A 156 -7.76 -0.19 -4.12
CA LEU A 156 -8.51 0.73 -4.97
C LEU A 156 -7.76 1.03 -6.28
N ALA A 157 -6.45 1.27 -6.21
CA ALA A 157 -5.61 1.46 -7.39
C ALA A 157 -5.63 0.22 -8.31
N CYS A 158 -5.58 -0.99 -7.75
CA CYS A 158 -5.70 -2.23 -8.51
C CYS A 158 -7.08 -2.37 -9.18
N VAL A 159 -8.16 -2.02 -8.46
CA VAL A 159 -9.53 -2.04 -9.02
C VAL A 159 -9.67 -1.05 -10.17
N ILE A 160 -9.24 0.19 -9.98
CA ILE A 160 -9.26 1.22 -11.04
C ILE A 160 -8.44 0.74 -12.23
N PHE A 161 -7.23 0.23 -11.98
CA PHE A 161 -6.36 -0.27 -13.04
C PHE A 161 -6.99 -1.44 -13.79
N SER A 162 -7.68 -2.37 -13.12
CA SER A 162 -8.34 -3.50 -13.77
C SER A 162 -9.42 -3.07 -14.77
N GLN A 163 -10.07 -1.93 -14.52
CA GLN A 163 -11.04 -1.35 -15.44
C GLN A 163 -10.39 -0.74 -16.69
N PHE A 164 -9.21 -0.12 -16.52
CA PHE A 164 -8.45 0.40 -17.66
C PHE A 164 -7.77 -0.70 -18.47
N ALA A 165 -7.27 -1.75 -17.81
CA ALA A 165 -6.56 -2.86 -18.43
C ALA A 165 -7.48 -4.03 -18.85
N SER A 166 -8.81 -3.84 -18.79
CA SER A 166 -9.77 -4.89 -19.16
C SER A 166 -9.82 -5.19 -20.65
N ALA A 167 -9.35 -4.29 -21.51
CA ALA A 167 -9.14 -4.59 -22.92
C ALA A 167 -7.69 -5.11 -23.11
N PRO A 168 -7.50 -6.28 -23.77
CA PRO A 168 -6.15 -6.70 -24.14
C PRO A 168 -5.53 -5.65 -25.04
N PRO A 169 -4.20 -5.45 -24.98
CA PRO A 169 -3.50 -4.55 -25.88
C PRO A 169 -3.87 -4.83 -27.33
N ALA A 170 -4.12 -3.77 -28.11
CA ALA A 170 -4.47 -3.92 -29.50
C ALA A 170 -3.31 -4.58 -30.25
N VAL A 171 -3.56 -5.75 -30.82
CA VAL A 171 -2.61 -6.39 -31.72
C VAL A 171 -2.66 -5.59 -33.02
N GLY A 172 -1.51 -5.02 -33.43
CA GLY A 172 -1.42 -4.23 -34.67
C GLY A 172 -1.81 -5.06 -35.91
N ASP A 173 -1.94 -4.38 -37.06
CA ASP A 173 -2.32 -5.02 -38.33
C ASP A 173 -1.46 -6.23 -38.67
N ALA A 174 -2.10 -7.31 -39.08
CA ALA A 174 -1.46 -8.58 -39.45
C ALA A 174 -0.44 -8.46 -40.62
N SER A 175 -0.32 -7.29 -41.25
CA SER A 175 0.69 -7.00 -42.26
C SER A 175 2.04 -6.57 -41.69
N THR A 176 2.15 -6.40 -40.37
CA THR A 176 3.36 -5.95 -39.69
C THR A 176 4.26 -7.14 -39.35
N ALA A 177 5.60 -6.97 -39.39
CA ALA A 177 6.54 -8.02 -39.02
C ALA A 177 6.24 -8.59 -37.62
N PRO A 178 6.24 -9.92 -37.41
CA PRO A 178 5.87 -10.56 -36.14
C PRO A 178 6.65 -10.02 -34.94
N ALA A 179 7.93 -9.71 -35.10
CA ALA A 179 8.76 -9.13 -34.04
C ALA A 179 8.27 -7.76 -33.59
N THR A 180 7.74 -6.92 -34.52
CA THR A 180 7.21 -5.60 -34.20
C THR A 180 5.86 -5.70 -33.50
N LEU A 181 5.00 -6.65 -33.88
CA LEU A 181 3.73 -6.93 -33.18
C LEU A 181 3.97 -7.30 -31.73
N VAL A 182 4.87 -8.24 -31.50
CA VAL A 182 5.24 -8.68 -30.15
C VAL A 182 5.88 -7.54 -29.34
N TRP A 183 6.72 -6.72 -29.99
CA TRP A 183 7.33 -5.55 -29.33
C TRP A 183 6.28 -4.53 -28.85
N ASN A 184 5.33 -4.20 -29.71
CA ASN A 184 4.25 -3.27 -29.38
C ASN A 184 3.37 -3.82 -28.22
N TYR A 185 3.01 -5.09 -28.29
CA TYR A 185 2.23 -5.74 -27.24
C TYR A 185 2.95 -5.75 -25.89
N ILE A 186 4.23 -6.15 -25.87
CA ILE A 186 5.05 -6.13 -24.66
C ILE A 186 5.25 -4.70 -24.15
N GLY A 187 5.46 -3.74 -25.04
CA GLY A 187 5.59 -2.33 -24.69
C GLY A 187 4.35 -1.79 -23.97
N GLU A 188 3.17 -2.12 -24.47
CA GLU A 188 1.91 -1.72 -23.83
C GLU A 188 1.69 -2.41 -22.49
N LEU A 189 2.03 -3.69 -22.38
CA LEU A 189 1.99 -4.40 -21.10
C LEU A 189 2.94 -3.77 -20.07
N ILE A 190 4.18 -3.46 -20.46
CA ILE A 190 5.16 -2.81 -19.60
C ILE A 190 4.65 -1.44 -19.17
N PHE A 191 4.10 -0.64 -20.10
CA PHE A 191 3.52 0.66 -19.80
C PHE A 191 2.39 0.55 -18.77
N ASN A 192 1.46 -0.37 -18.97
CA ASN A 192 0.36 -0.63 -18.05
C ASN A 192 0.87 -1.03 -16.66
N MET A 193 1.87 -1.92 -16.59
CA MET A 193 2.49 -2.29 -15.31
C MET A 193 3.22 -1.13 -14.64
N LEU A 194 3.87 -0.25 -15.40
CA LEU A 194 4.52 0.95 -14.87
C LEU A 194 3.50 1.90 -14.24
N VAL A 195 2.37 2.11 -14.89
CA VAL A 195 1.26 2.93 -14.36
C VAL A 195 0.75 2.34 -13.04
N LEU A 196 0.54 1.02 -12.98
CA LEU A 196 0.10 0.34 -11.76
C LEU A 196 1.13 0.46 -10.64
N VAL A 197 2.40 0.16 -10.92
CA VAL A 197 3.51 0.29 -9.95
C VAL A 197 3.64 1.73 -9.45
N GLY A 198 3.52 2.72 -10.34
CA GLY A 198 3.52 4.13 -9.99
C GLY A 198 2.38 4.50 -9.05
N SER A 199 1.15 4.06 -9.35
CA SER A 199 -0.03 4.29 -8.52
C SER A 199 0.12 3.67 -7.12
N ILE A 200 0.63 2.45 -7.04
CA ILE A 200 0.88 1.77 -5.76
C ILE A 200 1.96 2.49 -4.95
N LYS A 201 3.03 2.98 -5.58
CA LYS A 201 4.07 3.76 -4.88
C LYS A 201 3.58 5.12 -4.38
N MET A 202 2.61 5.72 -5.06
CA MET A 202 2.01 6.98 -4.62
C MET A 202 1.04 6.82 -3.45
N SER A 203 0.57 5.60 -3.15
CA SER A 203 -0.44 5.34 -2.12
C SER A 203 -0.03 5.86 -0.74
N ASP A 204 1.23 5.67 -0.32
CA ASP A 204 1.76 6.19 0.96
C ASP A 204 1.67 7.72 1.04
N ARG A 205 2.01 8.41 -0.04
CA ARG A 205 1.92 9.87 -0.11
C ARG A 205 0.48 10.36 -0.05
N ILE A 206 -0.39 9.76 -0.85
CA ILE A 206 -1.81 10.13 -0.91
C ILE A 206 -2.46 10.01 0.46
N ILE A 207 -2.27 8.88 1.15
CA ILE A 207 -2.89 8.68 2.46
C ILE A 207 -2.34 9.64 3.52
N ARG A 208 -1.04 9.96 3.49
CA ARG A 208 -0.44 10.93 4.42
C ARG A 208 -0.99 12.34 4.20
N GLU A 209 -1.13 12.76 2.96
CA GLU A 209 -1.74 14.04 2.61
C GLU A 209 -3.20 14.11 3.07
N LEU A 210 -4.00 13.04 2.85
CA LEU A 210 -5.39 12.94 3.30
C LEU A 210 -5.53 12.97 4.84
N MET A 211 -4.57 12.39 5.57
CA MET A 211 -4.57 12.38 7.04
C MET A 211 -3.96 13.66 7.66
N GLY A 212 -3.51 14.60 6.82
CA GLY A 212 -2.87 15.83 7.28
C GLY A 212 -1.53 15.60 7.97
N LEU A 213 -0.75 14.63 7.47
CA LEU A 213 0.58 14.25 7.96
C LEU A 213 1.69 14.69 6.99
N GLY A 214 1.35 15.46 5.95
CA GLY A 214 2.28 16.00 4.97
C GLY A 214 2.95 17.28 5.43
#